data_b6115d26f29fa868dadc89123481a22b
#
_entry.id   b6115d26f29fa868dadc89123481a22b
#
_cell.length_a   1.000
_cell.length_b   1.000
_cell.length_c   1.000
_cell.angle_alpha   90.00
_cell.angle_beta   90.00
_cell.angle_gamma   90.00
#
_symmetry.space_group_name_H-M   'P 1'
#
loop_
_entity.id
_entity.type
_entity.pdbx_description
1 polymer ?
#
loop_
_entity_poly.entity_id
_entity_poly.type
_entity_poly.pdbx_seq_one_letter_code
_entity_poly.pdbx_strand_id
1 'polypeptide(L)'
;EAVATVSSCAEVLAMQKEAQSVHMADALLEYVTSLAEASRSHPLTVLGVSPRGALAVCRISRSRAYMAGRDYVLPDDVAAVFADVCAHRLILSPKARIAETTAKDVLAEVVQQVRRPDHI
;
A
#
# COMPACT_ATOMS: atom_id res chain seq x y z
N GLU A 1 -24.76 22.44 -13.39
CA GLU A 1 -23.62 22.02 -12.58
C GLU A 1 -24.00 20.95 -11.55
N ALA A 2 -25.13 21.09 -10.88
CA ALA A 2 -25.58 20.08 -9.92
C ALA A 2 -25.77 18.73 -10.57
N VAL A 3 -26.31 18.69 -11.80
CA VAL A 3 -26.49 17.46 -12.57
C VAL A 3 -25.14 16.86 -12.96
N ALA A 4 -24.20 17.68 -13.41
CA ALA A 4 -22.85 17.25 -13.76
C ALA A 4 -22.12 16.71 -12.54
N THR A 5 -22.28 17.35 -11.38
CA THR A 5 -21.68 16.92 -10.13
C THR A 5 -22.22 15.55 -9.70
N VAL A 6 -23.53 15.34 -9.78
CA VAL A 6 -24.18 14.07 -9.43
C VAL A 6 -23.72 12.96 -10.36
N SER A 7 -23.67 13.21 -11.67
CA SER A 7 -23.17 12.25 -12.65
C SER A 7 -21.70 11.90 -12.39
N SER A 8 -20.88 12.93 -12.08
CA SER A 8 -19.47 12.72 -11.75
C SER A 8 -19.29 11.86 -10.51
N CYS A 9 -20.10 12.07 -9.48
CA CYS A 9 -20.08 11.23 -8.27
C CYS A 9 -20.47 9.79 -8.58
N ALA A 10 -21.49 9.57 -9.39
CA ALA A 10 -21.92 8.24 -9.78
C ALA A 10 -20.83 7.52 -10.58
N GLU A 11 -20.15 8.23 -11.48
CA GLU A 11 -19.05 7.69 -12.27
C GLU A 11 -17.87 7.31 -11.38
N VAL A 12 -17.52 8.15 -10.40
CA VAL A 12 -16.45 7.88 -9.44
C VAL A 12 -16.78 6.63 -8.63
N LEU A 13 -18.01 6.50 -8.13
CA LEU A 13 -18.45 5.32 -7.37
C LEU A 13 -18.36 4.05 -8.21
N ALA A 14 -18.76 4.12 -9.49
CA ALA A 14 -18.67 2.99 -10.41
C ALA A 14 -17.21 2.59 -10.62
N MET A 15 -16.33 3.57 -10.82
CA MET A 15 -14.90 3.32 -11.01
C MET A 15 -14.26 2.71 -9.76
N GLN A 16 -14.63 3.17 -8.57
CA GLN A 16 -14.14 2.60 -7.31
C GLN A 16 -14.55 1.14 -7.18
N LYS A 17 -15.78 0.81 -7.54
CA LYS A 17 -16.29 -0.56 -7.51
C LYS A 17 -15.52 -1.45 -8.49
N GLU A 18 -15.30 -0.96 -9.71
CA GLU A 18 -14.52 -1.68 -10.72
C GLU A 18 -13.08 -1.87 -10.27
N ALA A 19 -12.47 -0.83 -9.70
CA ALA A 19 -11.09 -0.91 -9.20
C ALA A 19 -10.95 -2.01 -8.14
N GLN A 20 -11.93 -2.17 -7.26
CA GLN A 20 -11.89 -3.20 -6.22
C GLN A 20 -12.14 -4.61 -6.76
N SER A 21 -12.60 -4.75 -8.00
CA SER A 21 -12.73 -6.06 -8.64
C SER A 21 -11.45 -6.51 -9.35
N VAL A 22 -10.42 -5.66 -9.40
CA VAL A 22 -9.12 -6.01 -9.97
C VAL A 22 -8.53 -7.18 -9.21
N HIS A 23 -8.04 -8.18 -9.94
CA HIS A 23 -7.50 -9.40 -9.35
C HIS A 23 -6.21 -9.13 -8.59
N MET A 24 -6.10 -9.69 -7.39
CA MET A 24 -4.89 -9.65 -6.59
C MET A 24 -4.53 -11.08 -6.19
N ALA A 25 -3.45 -11.61 -6.76
CA ALA A 25 -3.03 -12.99 -6.53
C ALA A 25 -2.67 -13.21 -5.05
N ASP A 26 -2.83 -14.46 -4.58
CA ASP A 26 -2.48 -14.83 -3.20
C ASP A 26 -1.03 -14.50 -2.87
N ALA A 27 -0.11 -14.67 -3.83
CA ALA A 27 1.29 -14.32 -3.65
C ALA A 27 1.48 -12.84 -3.32
N LEU A 28 0.64 -11.97 -3.88
CA LEU A 28 0.67 -10.53 -3.59
C LEU A 28 0.08 -10.22 -2.22
N LEU A 29 -0.96 -10.93 -1.81
CA LEU A 29 -1.51 -10.80 -0.46
C LEU A 29 -0.46 -11.21 0.58
N GLU A 30 0.26 -12.30 0.32
CA GLU A 30 1.38 -12.72 1.17
C GLU A 30 2.48 -11.69 1.18
N TYR A 31 2.77 -11.07 0.03
CA TYR A 31 3.77 -10.01 -0.07
C TYR A 31 3.40 -8.81 0.81
N VAL A 32 2.15 -8.37 0.76
CA VAL A 32 1.66 -7.27 1.61
C VAL A 32 1.81 -7.63 3.10
N THR A 33 1.45 -8.87 3.46
CA THR A 33 1.58 -9.36 4.83
C THR A 33 3.04 -9.36 5.28
N SER A 34 3.94 -9.82 4.41
CA SER A 34 5.38 -9.84 4.69
C SER A 34 5.94 -8.43 4.88
N LEU A 35 5.50 -7.48 4.06
CA LEU A 35 5.89 -6.08 4.20
C LEU A 35 5.42 -5.51 5.55
N ALA A 36 4.19 -5.79 5.93
CA ALA A 36 3.64 -5.32 7.21
C ALA A 36 4.40 -5.93 8.40
N GLU A 37 4.70 -7.22 8.35
CA GLU A 37 5.49 -7.90 9.39
C GLU A 37 6.90 -7.33 9.47
N ALA A 38 7.55 -7.11 8.34
CA ALA A 38 8.89 -6.53 8.30
C ALA A 38 8.92 -5.12 8.89
N SER A 39 7.84 -4.33 8.66
CA SER A 39 7.74 -3.00 9.26
C SER A 39 7.67 -3.06 10.78
N ARG A 40 6.99 -4.07 11.32
CA ARG A 40 6.90 -4.28 12.77
C ARG A 40 8.21 -4.74 13.40
N SER A 41 9.01 -5.44 12.60
CA SER A 41 10.32 -5.98 13.07
C SER A 41 11.48 -5.02 12.87
N HIS A 42 11.26 -3.88 12.22
CA HIS A 42 12.34 -2.91 11.97
C HIS A 42 12.85 -2.32 13.29
N PRO A 43 14.19 -2.20 13.46
CA PRO A 43 14.76 -1.73 14.73
C PRO A 43 14.32 -0.33 15.16
N LEU A 44 13.97 0.53 14.22
CA LEU A 44 13.57 1.91 14.50
C LEU A 44 12.05 2.09 14.63
N THR A 45 11.29 1.01 14.55
CA THR A 45 9.84 1.06 14.62
C THR A 45 9.35 0.70 16.01
N VAL A 46 8.52 1.56 16.60
CA VAL A 46 7.79 1.27 17.84
C VAL A 46 6.47 0.58 17.49
N LEU A 47 5.75 1.13 16.52
CA LEU A 47 4.50 0.57 16.04
C LEU A 47 4.55 0.47 14.52
N GLY A 48 4.46 -0.74 13.99
CA GLY A 48 4.49 -1.01 12.56
C GLY A 48 3.12 -0.94 11.91
N VAL A 49 3.05 -1.39 10.66
CA VAL A 49 1.82 -1.36 9.87
C VAL A 49 0.80 -2.34 10.45
N SER A 50 -0.40 -1.83 10.76
CA SER A 50 -1.51 -2.63 11.28
C SER A 50 -2.21 -3.40 10.16
N PRO A 51 -3.07 -4.40 10.51
CA PRO A 51 -3.90 -5.07 9.51
C PRO A 51 -4.76 -4.10 8.69
N ARG A 52 -5.25 -3.04 9.32
CA ARG A 52 -6.03 -2.00 8.63
C ARG A 52 -5.16 -1.28 7.59
N GLY A 53 -3.91 -0.98 7.93
CA GLY A 53 -2.94 -0.40 6.99
C GLY A 53 -2.66 -1.34 5.83
N ALA A 54 -2.51 -2.63 6.10
CA ALA A 54 -2.29 -3.65 5.07
C ALA A 54 -3.49 -3.72 4.11
N LEU A 55 -4.72 -3.66 4.64
CA LEU A 55 -5.92 -3.63 3.79
C LEU A 55 -5.95 -2.39 2.90
N ALA A 56 -5.53 -1.24 3.44
CA ALA A 56 -5.43 0.00 2.66
C ALA A 56 -4.43 -0.15 1.51
N VAL A 57 -3.29 -0.80 1.75
CA VAL A 57 -2.30 -1.07 0.70
C VAL A 57 -2.92 -1.93 -0.40
N CYS A 58 -3.64 -2.99 -0.05
CA CYS A 58 -4.31 -3.84 -1.04
C CYS A 58 -5.30 -3.04 -1.88
N ARG A 59 -6.12 -2.24 -1.23
CA ARG A 59 -7.15 -1.44 -1.90
C ARG A 59 -6.55 -0.43 -2.88
N ILE A 60 -5.52 0.29 -2.44
CA ILE A 60 -4.88 1.31 -3.28
C ILE A 60 -4.05 0.67 -4.39
N SER A 61 -3.44 -0.49 -4.13
CA SER A 61 -2.73 -1.24 -5.17
C SER A 61 -3.67 -1.65 -6.30
N ARG A 62 -4.89 -2.09 -5.97
CA ARG A 62 -5.92 -2.40 -6.97
C ARG A 62 -6.32 -1.16 -7.77
N SER A 63 -6.49 -0.03 -7.09
CA SER A 63 -6.82 1.23 -7.77
C SER A 63 -5.70 1.67 -8.70
N ARG A 64 -4.45 1.52 -8.30
CA ARG A 64 -3.29 1.84 -9.14
C ARG A 64 -3.26 0.96 -10.39
N ALA A 65 -3.50 -0.34 -10.26
CA ALA A 65 -3.57 -1.27 -11.40
C ALA A 65 -4.70 -0.89 -12.35
N TYR A 66 -5.86 -0.57 -11.80
CA TYR A 66 -7.02 -0.15 -12.57
C TYR A 66 -6.72 1.12 -13.37
N MET A 67 -6.10 2.11 -12.75
CA MET A 67 -5.72 3.36 -13.41
C MET A 67 -4.69 3.15 -14.53
N ALA A 68 -3.90 2.09 -14.43
CA ALA A 68 -2.94 1.70 -15.47
C ALA A 68 -3.57 0.85 -16.57
N GLY A 69 -4.87 0.59 -16.49
CA GLY A 69 -5.60 -0.18 -17.49
C GLY A 69 -5.46 -1.69 -17.34
N ARG A 70 -5.02 -2.16 -16.17
CA ARG A 70 -4.87 -3.59 -15.91
C ARG A 70 -6.00 -4.12 -15.04
N ASP A 71 -6.32 -5.39 -15.20
CA ASP A 71 -7.31 -6.08 -14.38
C ASP A 71 -6.65 -6.99 -13.32
N TYR A 72 -5.35 -6.78 -13.08
CA TYR A 72 -4.58 -7.52 -12.08
C TYR A 72 -3.52 -6.61 -11.47
N VAL A 73 -3.17 -6.90 -10.21
CA VAL A 73 -2.15 -6.15 -9.46
C VAL A 73 -0.78 -6.75 -9.71
N LEU A 74 0.23 -5.89 -9.85
CA LEU A 74 1.63 -6.28 -9.95
C LEU A 74 2.37 -5.99 -8.64
N PRO A 75 3.48 -6.68 -8.35
CA PRO A 75 4.30 -6.35 -7.17
C PRO A 75 4.75 -4.89 -7.15
N ASP A 76 4.99 -4.30 -8.33
CA ASP A 76 5.36 -2.89 -8.44
C ASP A 76 4.26 -1.95 -7.94
N ASP A 77 3.00 -2.34 -8.11
CA ASP A 77 1.88 -1.56 -7.58
C ASP A 77 1.93 -1.51 -6.06
N VAL A 78 2.16 -2.65 -5.42
CA VAL A 78 2.27 -2.76 -3.97
C VAL A 78 3.46 -1.95 -3.45
N ALA A 79 4.62 -2.13 -4.07
CA ALA A 79 5.85 -1.44 -3.65
C ALA A 79 5.70 0.08 -3.77
N ALA A 80 5.06 0.54 -4.86
CA ALA A 80 4.89 1.98 -5.10
C ALA A 80 3.98 2.63 -4.06
N VAL A 81 2.93 1.94 -3.60
CA VAL A 81 1.97 2.54 -2.67
C VAL A 81 2.29 2.30 -1.20
N PHE A 82 3.10 1.29 -0.89
CA PHE A 82 3.33 0.86 0.49
C PHE A 82 3.85 2.00 1.37
N ALA A 83 4.93 2.64 0.95
CA ALA A 83 5.53 3.73 1.73
C ALA A 83 4.57 4.91 1.89
N ASP A 84 3.90 5.30 0.82
CA ASP A 84 3.00 6.46 0.86
C ASP A 84 1.77 6.22 1.72
N VAL A 85 1.17 5.03 1.62
CA VAL A 85 -0.04 4.69 2.38
C VAL A 85 0.27 4.51 3.86
N CYS A 86 1.42 3.92 4.19
CA CYS A 86 1.72 3.51 5.56
C CYS A 86 2.56 4.53 6.35
N ALA A 87 3.12 5.55 5.70
CA ALA A 87 4.01 6.51 6.36
C ALA A 87 3.35 7.18 7.57
N HIS A 88 2.07 7.49 7.50
CA HIS A 88 1.34 8.16 8.58
C HIS A 88 0.84 7.20 9.66
N ARG A 89 1.02 5.90 9.46
CA ARG A 89 0.53 4.86 10.38
C ARG A 89 1.66 4.22 11.19
N LEU A 90 2.89 4.64 10.91
CA LEU A 90 4.09 4.11 11.54
C LEU A 90 4.51 5.02 12.70
N ILE A 91 4.83 4.41 13.85
CA ILE A 91 5.39 5.16 14.98
C ILE A 91 6.84 4.72 15.14
N LEU A 92 7.75 5.69 15.04
CA LEU A 92 9.19 5.44 15.13
C LEU A 92 9.71 5.69 16.54
N SER A 93 10.83 5.02 16.86
CA SER A 93 11.51 5.17 18.13
C SER A 93 12.25 6.51 18.20
N PRO A 94 12.63 6.96 19.43
CA PRO A 94 13.50 8.14 19.56
C PRO A 94 14.83 8.03 18.81
N LYS A 95 15.35 6.82 18.66
CA LYS A 95 16.58 6.56 17.88
C LYS A 95 16.43 7.01 16.42
N ALA A 96 15.26 6.80 15.84
CA ALA A 96 15.00 7.21 14.46
C ALA A 96 15.08 8.73 14.33
N ARG A 97 14.57 9.45 15.33
CA ARG A 97 14.61 10.90 15.35
C ARG A 97 16.04 11.43 15.44
N ILE A 98 16.86 10.79 16.26
CA ILE A 98 18.27 11.14 16.40
C ILE A 98 19.03 10.88 15.10
N ALA A 99 18.72 9.78 14.42
CA ALA A 99 19.33 9.41 13.14
C ALA A 99 18.72 10.17 11.94
N GLU A 100 17.77 11.05 12.18
CA GLU A 100 17.04 11.78 11.12
C GLU A 100 16.36 10.87 10.11
N THR A 101 15.94 9.69 10.54
CA THR A 101 15.25 8.70 9.71
C THR A 101 13.76 8.96 9.76
N THR A 102 13.14 9.05 8.58
CA THR A 102 11.69 9.26 8.46
C THR A 102 10.95 7.93 8.33
N ALA A 103 9.63 7.96 8.52
CA ALA A 103 8.79 6.79 8.29
C ALA A 103 8.92 6.28 6.86
N LYS A 104 8.99 7.18 5.87
CA LYS A 104 9.19 6.80 4.48
C LYS A 104 10.51 6.08 4.26
N ASP A 105 11.58 6.52 4.93
CA ASP A 105 12.88 5.87 4.84
C ASP A 105 12.82 4.43 5.35
N VAL A 106 12.17 4.22 6.49
CA VAL A 106 11.98 2.88 7.08
C VAL A 106 11.19 1.99 6.13
N LEU A 107 10.10 2.50 5.59
CA LEU A 107 9.25 1.72 4.70
C LEU A 107 9.93 1.41 3.37
N ALA A 108 10.72 2.33 2.83
CA ALA A 108 11.51 2.08 1.62
C ALA A 108 12.53 0.96 1.87
N GLU A 109 13.18 0.97 3.02
CA GLU A 109 14.11 -0.09 3.42
C GLU A 109 13.41 -1.43 3.55
N VAL A 110 12.22 -1.45 4.16
CA VAL A 110 11.40 -2.67 4.28
C VAL A 110 11.06 -3.24 2.89
N VAL A 111 10.68 -2.38 1.95
CA VAL A 111 10.37 -2.81 0.57
C VAL A 111 11.59 -3.45 -0.08
N GLN A 112 12.78 -2.93 0.16
CA GLN A 112 14.02 -3.49 -0.42
C GLN A 112 14.39 -4.83 0.22
N GLN A 113 14.11 -5.01 1.51
CA GLN A 113 14.47 -6.22 2.23
C GLN A 113 13.55 -7.41 1.95
N VAL A 114 12.27 -7.14 1.71
CA VAL A 114 11.28 -8.19 1.48
C VAL A 114 11.33 -8.62 0.02
N ARG A 115 11.43 -9.92 -0.21
CA ARG A 115 11.50 -10.47 -1.56
C ARG A 115 10.15 -10.32 -2.26
N ARG A 116 10.19 -9.79 -3.48
CA ARG A 116 9.01 -9.70 -4.34
C ARG A 116 8.66 -11.07 -4.92
N PRO A 117 7.37 -11.37 -5.10
CA PRO A 117 6.99 -12.58 -5.81
C PRO A 117 7.40 -12.48 -7.29
N ASP A 118 7.99 -13.54 -7.81
CA ASP A 118 8.47 -13.59 -9.20
C ASP A 118 7.36 -13.95 -10.18
N HIS A 119 6.37 -14.72 -9.72
CA HIS A 119 5.26 -15.19 -10.54
C HIS A 119 3.94 -14.84 -9.88
N ILE A 120 3.03 -14.34 -10.69
CA ILE A 120 1.72 -13.90 -10.23
C ILE A 120 0.64 -14.59 -11.03
#